data_660ad85a2a670be8a41aa3e4833b4e3f
#
_entry.id   660ad85a2a670be8a41aa3e4833b4e3f
#
_cell.length_a   1.000
_cell.length_b   1.000
_cell.length_c   1.000
_cell.angle_alpha   90.00
_cell.angle_beta   90.00
_cell.angle_gamma   90.00
#
_symmetry.space_group_name_H-M   'P 1'
#
loop_
_entity.id
_entity.type
_entity.pdbx_description
1 polymer ?
#
loop_
_entity_poly.entity_id
_entity_poly.type
_entity_poly.pdbx_seq_one_letter_code
_entity_poly.pdbx_strand_id
1 'polypeptide(L)'
;MEKVLIVDDSAFQAAQLKSILENEYDITIAQTAEDGLRCSSSGDFSLILLDVVMPGMDGFTLLKKLQEQIITQNVPVILITSLSDVENEQRGLILGAVDYITKPFKPLIVKARVNTHIKLYQYRRQIEQQSTTDQLTGVANRRRYEQYSITKWNEAVRLHVPISICMFDIDRFKVYNDTFGHPAGDKVIAAVAQTASSHLKRSTDFLARYGGEEFVALSVGDSSEKIFKHFQKIRQAIEDLHIPHDPSVSEWVTVSMGGVTIVPETDSAYDIYLKIADTMLYDAKKNGRNMVVWADERMKQLWEK
;
A
#
# COMPACT_ATOMS: atom_id res chain seq x y z
N MET A 1 -17.03 7.22 11.18
CA MET A 1 -17.86 5.99 11.29
C MET A 1 -17.35 4.98 10.27
N GLU A 2 -17.39 3.69 10.62
CA GLU A 2 -17.04 2.63 9.67
C GLU A 2 -18.12 2.52 8.60
N LYS A 3 -17.70 2.23 7.36
CA LYS A 3 -18.61 2.14 6.22
C LYS A 3 -19.06 0.70 5.99
N VAL A 4 -20.35 0.50 5.82
CA VAL A 4 -20.95 -0.81 5.51
C VAL A 4 -21.69 -0.71 4.18
N LEU A 5 -21.36 -1.61 3.24
CA LEU A 5 -22.08 -1.76 1.99
C LEU A 5 -23.16 -2.83 2.14
N ILE A 6 -24.40 -2.49 1.77
CA ILE A 6 -25.52 -3.43 1.69
C ILE A 6 -25.83 -3.66 0.21
N VAL A 7 -25.77 -4.90 -0.25
CA VAL A 7 -26.12 -5.31 -1.62
C VAL A 7 -27.34 -6.22 -1.54
N ASP A 8 -28.50 -5.71 -1.90
CA ASP A 8 -29.80 -6.41 -1.82
C ASP A 8 -30.76 -5.79 -2.85
N ASP A 9 -31.37 -6.57 -3.72
CA ASP A 9 -32.30 -6.10 -4.76
C ASP A 9 -33.65 -5.65 -4.20
N SER A 10 -33.97 -6.08 -2.97
CA SER A 10 -35.17 -5.65 -2.26
C SER A 10 -34.92 -4.33 -1.52
N ALA A 11 -35.44 -3.23 -2.06
CA ALA A 11 -35.37 -1.92 -1.40
C ALA A 11 -35.93 -1.94 0.05
N PHE A 12 -36.94 -2.79 0.31
CA PHE A 12 -37.51 -2.94 1.65
C PHE A 12 -36.52 -3.59 2.64
N GLN A 13 -35.84 -4.67 2.21
CA GLN A 13 -34.87 -5.39 3.05
C GLN A 13 -33.62 -4.55 3.29
N ALA A 14 -33.10 -3.89 2.23
CA ALA A 14 -31.99 -2.95 2.35
C ALA A 14 -32.31 -1.79 3.32
N ALA A 15 -33.53 -1.22 3.24
CA ALA A 15 -33.98 -0.17 4.17
C ALA A 15 -34.10 -0.67 5.62
N GLN A 16 -34.57 -1.90 5.81
CA GLN A 16 -34.66 -2.52 7.13
C GLN A 16 -33.26 -2.72 7.75
N LEU A 17 -32.29 -3.25 7.00
CA LEU A 17 -30.93 -3.40 7.46
C LEU A 17 -30.28 -2.04 7.74
N LYS A 18 -30.49 -1.06 6.88
CA LYS A 18 -30.04 0.32 7.09
C LYS A 18 -30.57 0.86 8.42
N SER A 19 -31.88 0.79 8.67
CA SER A 19 -32.48 1.27 9.93
C SER A 19 -31.92 0.58 11.18
N ILE A 20 -31.51 -0.69 11.07
CA ILE A 20 -30.86 -1.41 12.18
C ILE A 20 -29.46 -0.86 12.46
N LEU A 21 -28.70 -0.42 11.43
CA LEU A 21 -27.27 -0.18 11.50
C LEU A 21 -26.85 1.29 11.43
N GLU A 22 -27.69 2.20 10.88
CA GLU A 22 -27.34 3.59 10.57
C GLU A 22 -26.95 4.46 11.78
N ASN A 23 -27.33 4.07 13.00
CA ASN A 23 -26.90 4.78 14.20
C ASN A 23 -25.43 4.52 14.57
N GLU A 24 -24.82 3.45 14.03
CA GLU A 24 -23.47 3.01 14.40
C GLU A 24 -22.50 3.04 13.21
N TYR A 25 -23.04 2.97 11.97
CA TYR A 25 -22.25 2.82 10.73
C TYR A 25 -22.73 3.76 9.63
N ASP A 26 -21.82 4.12 8.73
CA ASP A 26 -22.15 4.83 7.48
C ASP A 26 -22.59 3.81 6.42
N ILE A 27 -23.85 3.86 6.01
CA ILE A 27 -24.48 2.82 5.21
C ILE A 27 -24.62 3.26 3.75
N THR A 28 -24.02 2.51 2.85
CA THR A 28 -24.21 2.60 1.41
C THR A 28 -25.06 1.40 0.94
N ILE A 29 -26.03 1.65 0.06
CA ILE A 29 -26.91 0.62 -0.50
C ILE A 29 -26.67 0.50 -2.01
N ALA A 30 -26.49 -0.73 -2.49
CA ALA A 30 -26.51 -1.11 -3.89
C ALA A 30 -27.66 -2.09 -4.14
N GLN A 31 -28.46 -1.85 -5.18
CA GLN A 31 -29.65 -2.68 -5.51
C GLN A 31 -29.36 -3.74 -6.56
N THR A 32 -28.15 -3.79 -7.10
CA THR A 32 -27.69 -4.82 -8.04
C THR A 32 -26.29 -5.28 -7.69
N ALA A 33 -25.94 -6.48 -8.11
CA ALA A 33 -24.61 -7.01 -7.91
C ALA A 33 -23.54 -6.18 -8.65
N GLU A 34 -23.86 -5.64 -9.82
CA GLU A 34 -22.99 -4.79 -10.62
C GLU A 34 -22.71 -3.46 -9.90
N ASP A 35 -23.74 -2.83 -9.33
CA ASP A 35 -23.57 -1.62 -8.51
C ASP A 35 -22.78 -1.92 -7.24
N GLY A 36 -23.03 -3.07 -6.59
CA GLY A 36 -22.28 -3.56 -5.46
C GLY A 36 -20.78 -3.68 -5.75
N LEU A 37 -20.43 -4.29 -6.87
CA LEU A 37 -19.06 -4.43 -7.34
C LEU A 37 -18.41 -3.07 -7.63
N ARG A 38 -19.13 -2.17 -8.29
CA ARG A 38 -18.65 -0.81 -8.58
C ARG A 38 -18.41 0.00 -7.31
N CYS A 39 -19.37 0.00 -6.38
CA CYS A 39 -19.26 0.70 -5.12
C CYS A 39 -18.10 0.17 -4.27
N SER A 40 -17.97 -1.16 -4.16
CA SER A 40 -16.92 -1.79 -3.37
C SER A 40 -15.51 -1.46 -3.87
N SER A 41 -15.34 -1.27 -5.19
CA SER A 41 -14.05 -0.91 -5.80
C SER A 41 -13.66 0.56 -5.61
N SER A 42 -14.62 1.45 -5.33
CA SER A 42 -14.42 2.89 -5.14
C SER A 42 -14.47 3.34 -3.68
N GLY A 43 -14.98 2.50 -2.78
CA GLY A 43 -15.20 2.82 -1.37
C GLY A 43 -14.25 2.10 -0.42
N ASP A 44 -14.01 2.70 0.74
CA ASP A 44 -13.25 2.11 1.84
C ASP A 44 -14.24 1.47 2.83
N PHE A 45 -14.80 0.31 2.45
CA PHE A 45 -15.78 -0.40 3.27
C PHE A 45 -15.10 -1.33 4.27
N SER A 46 -15.68 -1.39 5.47
CA SER A 46 -15.23 -2.26 6.56
C SER A 46 -16.01 -3.57 6.64
N LEU A 47 -17.14 -3.66 5.93
CA LEU A 47 -17.97 -4.86 5.83
C LEU A 47 -18.95 -4.75 4.66
N ILE A 48 -19.27 -5.89 4.05
CA ILE A 48 -20.30 -6.00 3.02
C ILE A 48 -21.38 -6.98 3.52
N LEU A 49 -22.65 -6.55 3.50
CA LEU A 49 -23.82 -7.40 3.65
C LEU A 49 -24.33 -7.71 2.23
N LEU A 50 -24.42 -8.99 1.88
CA LEU A 50 -24.67 -9.42 0.51
C LEU A 50 -25.83 -10.41 0.45
N ASP A 51 -26.90 -10.05 -0.23
CA ASP A 51 -27.97 -11.00 -0.54
C ASP A 51 -27.48 -12.08 -1.52
N VAL A 52 -27.84 -13.33 -1.21
CA VAL A 52 -27.52 -14.46 -2.08
C VAL A 52 -28.38 -14.49 -3.33
N VAL A 53 -29.67 -14.16 -3.19
CA VAL A 53 -30.66 -14.30 -4.27
C VAL A 53 -30.95 -12.92 -4.86
N MET A 54 -30.33 -12.64 -5.99
CA MET A 54 -30.54 -11.40 -6.75
C MET A 54 -30.73 -11.71 -8.24
N PRO A 55 -31.51 -10.90 -8.98
CA PRO A 55 -31.66 -11.05 -10.43
C PRO A 55 -30.37 -10.72 -11.16
N GLY A 56 -30.09 -11.46 -12.24
CA GLY A 56 -28.87 -11.28 -13.02
C GLY A 56 -27.68 -11.99 -12.42
N MET A 57 -26.76 -11.24 -11.80
CA MET A 57 -25.61 -11.79 -11.11
C MET A 57 -26.01 -12.16 -9.66
N ASP A 58 -25.90 -13.43 -9.28
CA ASP A 58 -26.19 -13.89 -7.93
C ASP A 58 -25.10 -13.45 -6.91
N GLY A 59 -25.43 -13.51 -5.61
CA GLY A 59 -24.52 -13.11 -4.55
C GLY A 59 -23.25 -13.97 -4.47
N PHE A 60 -23.29 -15.24 -4.84
CA PHE A 60 -22.10 -16.10 -4.85
C PHE A 60 -21.09 -15.69 -5.94
N THR A 61 -21.61 -15.33 -7.11
CA THR A 61 -20.80 -14.82 -8.21
C THR A 61 -20.16 -13.48 -7.85
N LEU A 62 -20.91 -12.59 -7.18
CA LEU A 62 -20.36 -11.34 -6.67
C LEU A 62 -19.30 -11.59 -5.59
N LEU A 63 -19.56 -12.46 -4.62
CA LEU A 63 -18.60 -12.82 -3.58
C LEU A 63 -17.26 -13.27 -4.18
N LYS A 64 -17.30 -14.15 -5.18
CA LYS A 64 -16.09 -14.61 -5.87
C LYS A 64 -15.32 -13.46 -6.51
N LYS A 65 -16.00 -12.56 -7.23
CA LYS A 65 -15.39 -11.37 -7.84
C LYS A 65 -14.79 -10.41 -6.81
N LEU A 66 -15.44 -10.23 -5.66
CA LEU A 66 -14.91 -9.41 -4.56
C LEU A 66 -13.62 -9.99 -3.99
N GLN A 67 -13.51 -11.31 -3.93
CA GLN A 67 -12.31 -11.98 -3.43
C GLN A 67 -11.15 -12.01 -4.43
N GLU A 68 -11.44 -11.93 -5.73
CA GLU A 68 -10.43 -11.85 -6.78
C GLU A 68 -9.80 -10.44 -6.91
N GLN A 69 -10.42 -9.40 -6.33
CA GLN A 69 -9.93 -8.03 -6.39
C GLN A 69 -9.07 -7.69 -5.18
N ILE A 70 -7.87 -7.16 -5.40
CA ILE A 70 -6.91 -6.77 -4.35
C ILE A 70 -7.52 -5.80 -3.32
N ILE A 71 -8.40 -4.90 -3.76
CA ILE A 71 -9.02 -3.88 -2.90
C ILE A 71 -10.06 -4.49 -1.96
N THR A 72 -10.81 -5.49 -2.41
CA THR A 72 -11.96 -6.04 -1.69
C THR A 72 -11.73 -7.42 -1.08
N GLN A 73 -10.68 -8.16 -1.49
CA GLN A 73 -10.42 -9.54 -1.07
C GLN A 73 -10.33 -9.74 0.45
N ASN A 74 -10.00 -8.69 1.19
CA ASN A 74 -9.85 -8.73 2.64
C ASN A 74 -11.06 -8.14 3.38
N VAL A 75 -12.01 -7.52 2.67
CA VAL A 75 -13.23 -6.97 3.29
C VAL A 75 -14.17 -8.12 3.68
N PRO A 76 -14.60 -8.21 4.95
CA PRO A 76 -15.50 -9.27 5.37
C PRO A 76 -16.86 -9.16 4.67
N VAL A 77 -17.31 -10.28 4.11
CA VAL A 77 -18.63 -10.39 3.48
C VAL A 77 -19.50 -11.31 4.33
N ILE A 78 -20.64 -10.80 4.80
CA ILE A 78 -21.69 -11.57 5.48
C ILE A 78 -22.82 -11.78 4.48
N LEU A 79 -23.16 -13.04 4.23
CA LEU A 79 -24.26 -13.39 3.33
C LEU A 79 -25.61 -13.23 4.02
N ILE A 80 -26.60 -12.83 3.24
CA ILE A 80 -28.01 -12.75 3.66
C ILE A 80 -28.75 -13.90 2.97
N THR A 81 -29.40 -14.76 3.74
CA THR A 81 -30.03 -15.99 3.23
C THR A 81 -31.39 -16.24 3.87
N SER A 82 -32.21 -17.09 3.29
CA SER A 82 -33.48 -17.56 3.85
C SER A 82 -33.25 -18.72 4.82
N LEU A 83 -34.11 -18.86 5.84
CA LEU A 83 -34.03 -19.87 6.91
C LEU A 83 -33.96 -21.32 6.47
N SER A 84 -34.29 -21.65 5.19
CA SER A 84 -34.40 -23.02 4.68
C SER A 84 -33.19 -23.49 3.85
N ASP A 85 -32.10 -22.73 3.81
CA ASP A 85 -31.08 -22.86 2.77
C ASP A 85 -29.69 -23.22 3.32
N VAL A 86 -29.64 -24.36 4.05
CA VAL A 86 -28.41 -24.91 4.65
C VAL A 86 -27.30 -25.16 3.61
N GLU A 87 -27.68 -25.56 2.40
CA GLU A 87 -26.73 -25.80 1.31
C GLU A 87 -26.08 -24.48 0.86
N ASN A 88 -26.84 -23.39 0.79
CA ASN A 88 -26.32 -22.07 0.45
C ASN A 88 -25.44 -21.49 1.55
N GLU A 89 -25.73 -21.76 2.82
CA GLU A 89 -24.86 -21.35 3.94
C GLU A 89 -23.50 -22.04 3.84
N GLN A 90 -23.46 -23.35 3.65
CA GLN A 90 -22.21 -24.10 3.49
C GLN A 90 -21.43 -23.64 2.24
N ARG A 91 -22.11 -23.46 1.13
CA ARG A 91 -21.51 -22.97 -0.12
C ARG A 91 -20.88 -21.58 0.05
N GLY A 92 -21.59 -20.67 0.73
CA GLY A 92 -21.10 -19.30 0.98
C GLY A 92 -19.84 -19.28 1.83
N LEU A 93 -19.79 -20.06 2.90
CA LEU A 93 -18.61 -20.17 3.77
C LEU A 93 -17.42 -20.79 3.03
N ILE A 94 -17.63 -21.81 2.20
CA ILE A 94 -16.58 -22.42 1.36
C ILE A 94 -16.05 -21.39 0.34
N LEU A 95 -16.93 -20.54 -0.21
CA LEU A 95 -16.55 -19.48 -1.12
C LEU A 95 -15.91 -18.27 -0.42
N GLY A 96 -15.78 -18.29 0.92
CA GLY A 96 -15.03 -17.32 1.70
C GLY A 96 -15.85 -16.20 2.33
N ALA A 97 -17.18 -16.32 2.40
CA ALA A 97 -17.96 -15.48 3.30
C ALA A 97 -17.53 -15.73 4.77
N VAL A 98 -17.49 -14.68 5.57
CA VAL A 98 -17.08 -14.81 6.98
C VAL A 98 -18.22 -15.24 7.90
N ASP A 99 -19.48 -15.04 7.47
CA ASP A 99 -20.67 -15.39 8.24
C ASP A 99 -21.93 -15.29 7.35
N TYR A 100 -23.10 -15.62 7.92
CA TYR A 100 -24.40 -15.43 7.28
C TYR A 100 -25.45 -14.88 8.25
N ILE A 101 -26.46 -14.20 7.75
CA ILE A 101 -27.62 -13.67 8.46
C ILE A 101 -28.89 -14.20 7.80
N THR A 102 -29.76 -14.87 8.58
CA THR A 102 -31.00 -15.42 8.07
C THR A 102 -32.14 -14.42 8.12
N LYS A 103 -33.00 -14.45 7.09
CA LYS A 103 -34.29 -13.75 7.04
C LYS A 103 -35.36 -14.55 7.78
N PRO A 104 -36.26 -13.92 8.61
CA PRO A 104 -36.39 -12.49 8.87
C PRO A 104 -35.31 -11.97 9.84
N PHE A 105 -34.93 -10.70 9.67
CA PHE A 105 -33.86 -10.07 10.43
C PHE A 105 -34.22 -9.92 11.92
N LYS A 106 -33.32 -10.39 12.77
CA LYS A 106 -33.37 -10.14 14.22
C LYS A 106 -32.36 -9.02 14.56
N PRO A 107 -32.79 -7.78 14.91
CA PRO A 107 -31.90 -6.62 15.03
C PRO A 107 -30.69 -6.85 15.91
N LEU A 108 -30.85 -7.51 17.05
CA LEU A 108 -29.74 -7.81 17.95
C LEU A 108 -28.71 -8.75 17.34
N ILE A 109 -29.15 -9.74 16.56
CA ILE A 109 -28.25 -10.70 15.89
C ILE A 109 -27.48 -9.99 14.76
N VAL A 110 -28.19 -9.17 13.94
CA VAL A 110 -27.55 -8.38 12.86
C VAL A 110 -26.45 -7.50 13.45
N LYS A 111 -26.77 -6.71 14.47
CA LYS A 111 -25.81 -5.83 15.16
C LYS A 111 -24.61 -6.60 15.73
N ALA A 112 -24.87 -7.70 16.42
CA ALA A 112 -23.81 -8.50 17.03
C ALA A 112 -22.82 -9.05 16.01
N ARG A 113 -23.33 -9.63 14.89
CA ARG A 113 -22.49 -10.20 13.83
C ARG A 113 -21.70 -9.11 13.10
N VAL A 114 -22.35 -8.02 12.67
CA VAL A 114 -21.70 -6.87 12.02
C VAL A 114 -20.60 -6.29 12.92
N ASN A 115 -20.90 -6.01 14.19
CA ASN A 115 -19.90 -5.47 15.13
C ASN A 115 -18.71 -6.43 15.32
N THR A 116 -18.96 -7.73 15.45
CA THR A 116 -17.90 -8.72 15.62
C THR A 116 -16.95 -8.73 14.42
N HIS A 117 -17.49 -8.80 13.20
CA HIS A 117 -16.65 -8.88 12.00
C HIS A 117 -15.96 -7.56 11.64
N ILE A 118 -16.59 -6.41 11.91
CA ILE A 118 -15.93 -5.10 11.79
C ILE A 118 -14.76 -4.98 12.77
N LYS A 119 -14.94 -5.38 14.05
CA LYS A 119 -13.84 -5.36 15.03
C LYS A 119 -12.69 -6.28 14.63
N LEU A 120 -12.99 -7.50 14.17
CA LEU A 120 -11.96 -8.43 13.68
C LEU A 120 -11.20 -7.85 12.49
N TYR A 121 -11.91 -7.21 11.56
CA TYR A 121 -11.30 -6.54 10.41
C TYR A 121 -10.41 -5.36 10.84
N GLN A 122 -10.88 -4.54 11.79
CA GLN A 122 -10.09 -3.45 12.36
C GLN A 122 -8.81 -3.95 13.05
N TYR A 123 -8.90 -4.99 13.89
CA TYR A 123 -7.73 -5.58 14.53
C TYR A 123 -6.75 -6.15 13.50
N ARG A 124 -7.26 -6.82 12.48
CA ARG A 124 -6.42 -7.32 11.38
C ARG A 124 -5.72 -6.17 10.66
N ARG A 125 -6.44 -5.10 10.28
CA ARG A 125 -5.84 -3.89 9.66
C ARG A 125 -4.79 -3.25 10.57
N GLN A 126 -5.05 -3.17 11.87
CA GLN A 126 -4.12 -2.60 12.84
C GLN A 126 -2.83 -3.43 12.96
N ILE A 127 -2.94 -4.76 13.03
CA ILE A 127 -1.79 -5.67 13.02
C ILE A 127 -1.02 -5.55 11.69
N GLU A 128 -1.73 -5.49 10.57
CA GLU A 128 -1.12 -5.32 9.24
C GLU A 128 -0.40 -3.96 9.13
N GLN A 129 -0.96 -2.89 9.69
CA GLN A 129 -0.30 -1.58 9.77
C GLN A 129 0.96 -1.63 10.63
N GLN A 130 0.91 -2.25 11.80
CA GLN A 130 2.10 -2.45 12.64
C GLN A 130 3.16 -3.30 11.93
N SER A 131 2.74 -4.29 11.12
CA SER A 131 3.64 -5.14 10.33
C SER A 131 4.15 -4.49 9.04
N THR A 132 3.68 -3.30 8.66
CA THR A 132 4.04 -2.60 7.40
C THR A 132 4.86 -1.35 7.63
N THR A 133 5.10 -0.99 8.89
CA THR A 133 5.92 0.17 9.29
C THR A 133 7.22 -0.31 9.90
N ASP A 134 8.33 0.34 9.59
CA ASP A 134 9.61 0.13 10.26
C ASP A 134 9.58 0.81 11.63
N GLN A 135 9.82 0.04 12.69
CA GLN A 135 9.68 0.52 14.07
C GLN A 135 10.71 1.60 14.46
N LEU A 136 11.88 1.58 13.83
CA LEU A 136 12.95 2.54 14.13
C LEU A 136 12.68 3.89 13.49
N THR A 137 12.23 3.87 12.23
CA THR A 137 12.16 5.08 11.40
C THR A 137 10.75 5.66 11.25
N GLY A 138 9.72 4.86 11.50
CA GLY A 138 8.31 5.25 11.30
C GLY A 138 7.88 5.30 9.82
N VAL A 139 8.78 5.10 8.85
CA VAL A 139 8.42 4.97 7.43
C VAL A 139 7.95 3.55 7.11
N ALA A 140 7.48 3.31 5.90
CA ALA A 140 7.10 1.96 5.49
C ALA A 140 8.31 1.01 5.57
N ASN A 141 8.05 -0.27 5.84
CA ASN A 141 9.07 -1.31 5.78
C ASN A 141 9.13 -1.93 4.37
N ARG A 142 10.10 -2.82 4.15
CA ARG A 142 10.30 -3.54 2.88
C ARG A 142 9.04 -4.26 2.41
N ARG A 143 8.31 -4.93 3.30
CA ARG A 143 7.08 -5.66 2.96
C ARG A 143 6.00 -4.72 2.40
N ARG A 144 5.82 -3.55 3.01
CA ARG A 144 4.88 -2.53 2.51
C ARG A 144 5.31 -2.00 1.16
N TYR A 145 6.62 -1.79 0.97
CA TYR A 145 7.18 -1.40 -0.31
C TYR A 145 6.86 -2.41 -1.43
N GLU A 146 7.09 -3.70 -1.21
CA GLU A 146 6.82 -4.75 -2.18
C GLU A 146 5.35 -4.76 -2.63
N GLN A 147 4.42 -4.58 -1.70
CA GLN A 147 2.98 -4.48 -2.01
C GLN A 147 2.63 -3.20 -2.79
N TYR A 148 3.17 -2.06 -2.33
CA TYR A 148 2.88 -0.75 -2.91
C TYR A 148 3.48 -0.61 -4.31
N SER A 149 4.69 -1.08 -4.52
CA SER A 149 5.39 -0.98 -5.80
C SER A 149 4.65 -1.68 -6.93
N ILE A 150 4.15 -2.90 -6.70
CA ILE A 150 3.36 -3.66 -7.68
C ILE A 150 2.08 -2.89 -8.04
N THR A 151 1.39 -2.36 -7.03
CA THR A 151 0.15 -1.60 -7.25
C THR A 151 0.41 -0.35 -8.09
N LYS A 152 1.45 0.43 -7.74
CA LYS A 152 1.78 1.67 -8.44
C LYS A 152 2.38 1.44 -9.82
N TRP A 153 3.12 0.36 -10.00
CA TRP A 153 3.59 -0.06 -11.31
C TRP A 153 2.43 -0.33 -12.27
N ASN A 154 1.47 -1.17 -11.86
CA ASN A 154 0.30 -1.49 -12.67
C ASN A 154 -0.57 -0.25 -12.95
N GLU A 155 -0.67 0.69 -12.00
CA GLU A 155 -1.34 1.97 -12.19
C GLU A 155 -0.62 2.83 -13.25
N ALA A 156 0.71 2.92 -13.18
CA ALA A 156 1.53 3.67 -14.13
C ALA A 156 1.44 3.08 -15.54
N VAL A 157 1.46 1.76 -15.69
CA VAL A 157 1.23 1.06 -16.96
C VAL A 157 -0.14 1.45 -17.54
N ARG A 158 -1.21 1.33 -16.74
CA ARG A 158 -2.58 1.59 -17.18
C ARG A 158 -2.80 3.05 -17.59
N LEU A 159 -2.20 3.99 -16.87
CA LEU A 159 -2.39 5.44 -17.08
C LEU A 159 -1.36 6.03 -18.05
N HIS A 160 -0.37 5.24 -18.49
CA HIS A 160 0.77 5.71 -19.31
C HIS A 160 1.49 6.92 -18.69
N VAL A 161 1.72 6.88 -17.38
CA VAL A 161 2.41 7.94 -16.64
C VAL A 161 3.78 7.48 -16.17
N PRO A 162 4.75 8.41 -16.00
CA PRO A 162 6.07 8.04 -15.50
C PRO A 162 6.01 7.57 -14.04
N ILE A 163 6.80 6.56 -13.74
CA ILE A 163 7.11 6.10 -12.38
C ILE A 163 8.62 6.20 -12.16
N SER A 164 9.01 6.71 -11.02
CA SER A 164 10.41 6.84 -10.61
C SER A 164 10.70 5.96 -9.42
N ILE A 165 11.82 5.26 -9.47
CA ILE A 165 12.35 4.41 -8.40
C ILE A 165 13.69 4.98 -8.00
N CYS A 166 13.91 5.22 -6.71
CA CYS A 166 15.18 5.68 -6.16
C CYS A 166 15.58 4.81 -4.97
N MET A 167 16.74 4.17 -5.06
CA MET A 167 17.40 3.52 -3.94
C MET A 167 18.45 4.46 -3.35
N PHE A 168 18.57 4.50 -2.03
CA PHE A 168 19.62 5.27 -1.38
C PHE A 168 20.08 4.62 -0.08
N ASP A 169 21.30 4.96 0.31
CA ASP A 169 22.03 4.31 1.40
C ASP A 169 22.88 5.36 2.12
N ILE A 170 23.06 5.18 3.45
CA ILE A 170 23.87 6.06 4.27
C ILE A 170 25.35 5.73 4.03
N ASP A 171 26.10 6.72 3.57
CA ASP A 171 27.50 6.55 3.21
C ASP A 171 28.37 6.14 4.39
N ARG A 172 29.15 5.07 4.19
CA ARG A 172 30.10 4.57 5.20
C ARG A 172 29.48 4.26 6.57
N PHE A 173 28.19 3.86 6.59
CA PHE A 173 27.45 3.65 7.83
C PHE A 173 28.09 2.62 8.78
N LYS A 174 28.74 1.59 8.24
CA LYS A 174 29.49 0.65 9.07
C LYS A 174 30.60 1.34 9.88
N VAL A 175 31.37 2.26 9.26
CA VAL A 175 32.41 3.02 9.95
C VAL A 175 31.81 3.91 11.02
N TYR A 176 30.63 4.51 10.75
CA TYR A 176 29.90 5.28 11.75
C TYR A 176 29.56 4.43 12.98
N ASN A 177 28.99 3.24 12.78
CA ASN A 177 28.64 2.33 13.88
C ASN A 177 29.88 1.84 14.65
N ASP A 178 30.97 1.56 13.94
CA ASP A 178 32.22 1.13 14.57
C ASP A 178 32.82 2.25 15.43
N THR A 179 32.63 3.53 15.08
CA THR A 179 33.14 4.71 15.78
C THR A 179 32.23 5.17 16.93
N PHE A 180 30.90 5.25 16.69
CA PHE A 180 29.94 5.89 17.61
C PHE A 180 28.97 4.90 18.28
N GLY A 181 29.01 3.63 17.86
CA GLY A 181 28.15 2.57 18.38
C GLY A 181 26.76 2.49 17.71
N HIS A 182 26.16 1.32 17.75
CA HIS A 182 24.84 1.05 17.14
C HIS A 182 23.72 1.98 17.62
N PRO A 183 23.61 2.37 18.92
CA PRO A 183 22.56 3.30 19.34
C PRO A 183 22.65 4.70 18.71
N ALA A 184 23.87 5.15 18.35
CA ALA A 184 24.06 6.38 17.61
C ALA A 184 23.67 6.19 16.12
N GLY A 185 24.03 5.05 15.54
CA GLY A 185 23.60 4.68 14.18
C GLY A 185 22.09 4.63 14.01
N ASP A 186 21.36 4.08 14.99
CA ASP A 186 19.90 4.04 14.98
C ASP A 186 19.30 5.47 14.92
N LYS A 187 19.88 6.42 15.64
CA LYS A 187 19.46 7.83 15.58
C LYS A 187 19.72 8.44 14.21
N VAL A 188 20.84 8.10 13.57
CA VAL A 188 21.15 8.56 12.20
C VAL A 188 20.15 8.00 11.21
N ILE A 189 19.87 6.69 11.25
CA ILE A 189 18.86 6.07 10.39
C ILE A 189 17.51 6.78 10.54
N ALA A 190 17.07 7.03 11.78
CA ALA A 190 15.81 7.71 12.06
C ALA A 190 15.81 9.16 11.53
N ALA A 191 16.90 9.91 11.71
CA ALA A 191 17.03 11.29 11.23
C ALA A 191 17.00 11.37 9.69
N VAL A 192 17.73 10.48 9.00
CA VAL A 192 17.73 10.35 7.54
C VAL A 192 16.32 10.03 7.02
N ALA A 193 15.65 9.05 7.61
CA ALA A 193 14.29 8.68 7.24
C ALA A 193 13.30 9.84 7.41
N GLN A 194 13.35 10.54 8.54
CA GLN A 194 12.48 11.67 8.84
C GLN A 194 12.71 12.84 7.86
N THR A 195 13.99 13.15 7.55
CA THR A 195 14.34 14.19 6.60
C THR A 195 13.85 13.84 5.20
N ALA A 196 14.11 12.63 4.71
CA ALA A 196 13.62 12.17 3.41
C ALA A 196 12.09 12.19 3.34
N SER A 197 11.40 11.68 4.37
CA SER A 197 9.93 11.68 4.46
C SER A 197 9.34 13.09 4.47
N SER A 198 10.04 14.06 5.09
CA SER A 198 9.58 15.45 5.12
C SER A 198 9.56 16.14 3.75
N HIS A 199 10.31 15.62 2.78
CA HIS A 199 10.36 16.08 1.40
C HIS A 199 9.44 15.30 0.46
N LEU A 200 9.13 14.05 0.79
CA LEU A 200 8.25 13.17 0.03
C LEU A 200 6.80 13.27 0.56
N LYS A 201 6.12 14.40 0.27
CA LYS A 201 4.81 14.75 0.87
C LYS A 201 3.61 14.55 -0.05
N ARG A 202 3.82 14.25 -1.33
CA ARG A 202 2.72 14.08 -2.29
C ARG A 202 2.04 12.74 -2.05
N SER A 203 0.79 12.64 -2.39
CA SER A 203 0.04 11.36 -2.34
C SER A 203 0.61 10.29 -3.26
N THR A 204 1.43 10.71 -4.23
CA THR A 204 2.14 9.84 -5.19
C THR A 204 3.55 9.48 -4.76
N ASP A 205 4.05 10.08 -3.68
CA ASP A 205 5.37 9.80 -3.13
C ASP A 205 5.28 8.69 -2.07
N PHE A 206 6.29 7.86 -2.04
CA PHE A 206 6.37 6.76 -1.09
C PHE A 206 7.82 6.56 -0.65
N LEU A 207 8.03 6.30 0.63
CA LEU A 207 9.32 6.02 1.23
C LEU A 207 9.24 4.79 2.10
N ALA A 208 10.22 3.89 1.96
CA ALA A 208 10.38 2.74 2.82
C ALA A 208 11.84 2.52 3.21
N ARG A 209 12.05 1.92 4.38
CA ARG A 209 13.32 1.32 4.73
C ARG A 209 13.41 -0.07 4.10
N TYR A 210 14.39 -0.25 3.21
CA TYR A 210 14.54 -1.49 2.45
C TYR A 210 15.27 -2.56 3.28
N GLY A 211 16.25 -2.15 4.10
CA GLY A 211 16.98 -3.00 5.04
C GLY A 211 18.22 -2.30 5.58
N GLY A 212 18.58 -2.52 6.84
CA GLY A 212 19.76 -1.88 7.44
C GLY A 212 19.72 -0.36 7.32
N GLU A 213 20.68 0.21 6.60
CA GLU A 213 20.82 1.64 6.28
C GLU A 213 20.26 2.02 4.91
N GLU A 214 19.63 1.06 4.20
CA GLU A 214 19.13 1.23 2.84
C GLU A 214 17.66 1.65 2.83
N PHE A 215 17.34 2.57 1.94
CA PHE A 215 16.00 3.09 1.72
C PHE A 215 15.60 2.99 0.25
N VAL A 216 14.31 2.95 0.01
CA VAL A 216 13.74 3.01 -1.33
C VAL A 216 12.58 4.00 -1.37
N ALA A 217 12.55 4.83 -2.41
CA ALA A 217 11.46 5.76 -2.66
C ALA A 217 10.85 5.54 -4.04
N LEU A 218 9.54 5.75 -4.12
CA LEU A 218 8.76 5.74 -5.37
C LEU A 218 8.06 7.08 -5.53
N SER A 219 7.95 7.54 -6.77
CA SER A 219 7.13 8.72 -7.13
C SER A 219 6.47 8.49 -8.48
N VAL A 220 5.22 8.92 -8.65
CA VAL A 220 4.44 8.72 -9.87
C VAL A 220 4.01 10.06 -10.45
N GLY A 221 4.11 10.23 -11.78
CA GLY A 221 3.57 11.36 -12.52
C GLY A 221 4.53 12.49 -12.83
N ASP A 222 5.76 12.48 -12.32
CA ASP A 222 6.75 13.51 -12.61
C ASP A 222 7.79 13.10 -13.66
N SER A 223 8.33 14.06 -14.38
CA SER A 223 9.42 13.83 -15.33
C SER A 223 10.73 13.50 -14.62
N SER A 224 11.62 12.77 -15.30
CA SER A 224 12.96 12.40 -14.82
C SER A 224 13.74 13.60 -14.27
N GLU A 225 13.75 14.73 -14.99
CA GLU A 225 14.46 15.93 -14.56
C GLU A 225 13.94 16.53 -13.25
N LYS A 226 12.61 16.57 -13.07
CA LYS A 226 11.98 17.07 -11.85
C LYS A 226 12.30 16.19 -10.65
N ILE A 227 12.20 14.88 -10.85
CA ILE A 227 12.47 13.89 -9.80
C ILE A 227 13.95 13.91 -9.43
N PHE A 228 14.87 13.94 -10.40
CA PHE A 228 16.29 14.06 -10.13
C PHE A 228 16.59 15.29 -9.27
N LYS A 229 16.07 16.47 -9.65
CA LYS A 229 16.24 17.70 -8.85
C LYS A 229 15.63 17.57 -7.44
N HIS A 230 14.54 16.81 -7.31
CA HIS A 230 13.90 16.58 -6.02
C HIS A 230 14.79 15.72 -5.10
N PHE A 231 15.35 14.63 -5.61
CA PHE A 231 16.27 13.78 -4.85
C PHE A 231 17.61 14.49 -4.54
N GLN A 232 18.08 15.39 -5.41
CA GLN A 232 19.22 16.25 -5.09
C GLN A 232 18.93 17.14 -3.86
N LYS A 233 17.70 17.68 -3.73
CA LYS A 233 17.30 18.44 -2.55
C LYS A 233 17.22 17.58 -1.30
N ILE A 234 16.73 16.33 -1.42
CA ILE A 234 16.69 15.39 -0.29
C ILE A 234 18.11 15.07 0.17
N ARG A 235 19.01 14.73 -0.77
CA ARG A 235 20.42 14.49 -0.46
C ARG A 235 21.05 15.69 0.28
N GLN A 236 20.85 16.89 -0.23
CA GLN A 236 21.37 18.11 0.39
C GLN A 236 20.78 18.33 1.79
N ALA A 237 19.47 18.16 1.95
CA ALA A 237 18.82 18.32 3.25
C ALA A 237 19.33 17.32 4.31
N ILE A 238 19.73 16.11 3.88
CA ILE A 238 20.35 15.14 4.78
C ILE A 238 21.77 15.58 5.17
N GLU A 239 22.57 16.05 4.22
CA GLU A 239 23.90 16.60 4.48
C GLU A 239 23.82 17.84 5.40
N ASP A 240 22.83 18.70 5.21
CA ASP A 240 22.58 19.91 6.00
C ASP A 240 22.14 19.61 7.45
N LEU A 241 21.87 18.35 7.81
CA LEU A 241 21.70 17.95 9.23
C LEU A 241 22.99 18.11 10.02
N HIS A 242 24.13 18.19 9.35
CA HIS A 242 25.47 18.33 9.94
C HIS A 242 25.72 17.33 11.08
N ILE A 243 25.23 16.09 10.90
CA ILE A 243 25.53 15.00 11.86
C ILE A 243 27.01 14.63 11.71
N PRO A 244 27.84 14.80 12.74
CA PRO A 244 29.28 14.50 12.63
C PRO A 244 29.53 13.04 12.26
N HIS A 245 30.45 12.81 11.33
CA HIS A 245 30.95 11.48 10.99
C HIS A 245 32.41 11.32 11.46
N ASP A 246 32.99 10.13 11.25
CA ASP A 246 34.41 9.92 11.46
C ASP A 246 35.23 10.82 10.51
N PRO A 247 36.11 11.71 11.03
CA PRO A 247 36.85 12.63 10.18
C PRO A 247 37.77 11.98 9.15
N SER A 248 38.10 10.69 9.35
CA SER A 248 38.90 9.92 8.37
C SER A 248 38.13 9.57 7.11
N VAL A 249 36.79 9.73 7.12
CA VAL A 249 35.90 9.34 6.02
C VAL A 249 35.19 10.52 5.41
N SER A 250 34.56 11.36 6.25
CA SER A 250 33.83 12.57 5.86
C SER A 250 33.58 13.46 7.11
N GLU A 251 33.28 14.72 6.90
CA GLU A 251 32.94 15.64 8.01
C GLU A 251 31.53 15.34 8.54
N TRP A 252 30.57 15.07 7.65
CA TRP A 252 29.18 14.84 7.98
C TRP A 252 28.66 13.51 7.44
N VAL A 253 27.59 13.02 8.04
CA VAL A 253 26.81 11.91 7.49
C VAL A 253 26.17 12.34 6.17
N THR A 254 26.37 11.56 5.13
CA THR A 254 25.84 11.77 3.79
C THR A 254 25.13 10.54 3.27
N VAL A 255 24.43 10.66 2.13
CA VAL A 255 23.76 9.58 1.45
C VAL A 255 24.13 9.55 -0.03
N SER A 256 24.31 8.37 -0.57
CA SER A 256 24.36 8.13 -2.01
C SER A 256 23.01 7.66 -2.51
N MET A 257 22.59 8.13 -3.67
CA MET A 257 21.29 7.84 -4.25
C MET A 257 21.42 7.40 -5.69
N GLY A 258 20.66 6.37 -6.08
CA GLY A 258 20.57 5.89 -7.46
C GLY A 258 19.12 5.75 -7.89
N GLY A 259 18.78 6.23 -9.09
CA GLY A 259 17.40 6.17 -9.51
C GLY A 259 17.18 6.06 -11.01
N VAL A 260 15.94 5.78 -11.37
CA VAL A 260 15.46 5.66 -12.75
C VAL A 260 14.03 6.19 -12.85
N THR A 261 13.71 6.80 -13.97
CA THR A 261 12.33 7.18 -14.34
C THR A 261 11.96 6.49 -15.65
N ILE A 262 10.80 5.86 -15.68
CA ILE A 262 10.28 5.15 -16.84
C ILE A 262 8.78 5.36 -16.99
N VAL A 263 8.28 5.43 -18.21
CA VAL A 263 6.88 5.18 -18.53
C VAL A 263 6.77 3.69 -18.86
N PRO A 264 6.23 2.85 -17.95
CA PRO A 264 6.26 1.42 -18.14
C PRO A 264 5.23 0.99 -19.22
N GLU A 265 5.59 -0.02 -19.99
CA GLU A 265 4.75 -0.70 -20.97
C GLU A 265 4.19 -2.00 -20.38
N THR A 266 3.22 -2.62 -21.05
CA THR A 266 2.50 -3.81 -20.52
C THR A 266 3.43 -5.02 -20.31
N ASP A 267 4.50 -5.12 -21.06
CA ASP A 267 5.53 -6.17 -20.99
C ASP A 267 6.73 -5.81 -20.12
N SER A 268 6.76 -4.58 -19.58
CA SER A 268 7.86 -4.12 -18.72
C SER A 268 7.82 -4.81 -17.35
N ALA A 269 8.95 -5.33 -16.90
CA ALA A 269 9.08 -5.96 -15.58
C ALA A 269 9.66 -4.99 -14.55
N TYR A 270 8.93 -4.78 -13.46
CA TYR A 270 9.33 -3.88 -12.35
C TYR A 270 10.74 -4.16 -11.81
N ASP A 271 11.09 -5.43 -11.62
CA ASP A 271 12.35 -5.84 -11.02
C ASP A 271 13.58 -5.42 -11.83
N ILE A 272 13.44 -5.27 -13.15
CA ILE A 272 14.51 -4.77 -14.01
C ILE A 272 14.84 -3.32 -13.62
N TYR A 273 13.84 -2.48 -13.41
CA TYR A 273 14.04 -1.06 -13.09
C TYR A 273 14.48 -0.84 -11.64
N LEU A 274 14.06 -1.71 -10.72
CA LEU A 274 14.61 -1.72 -9.37
C LEU A 274 16.12 -2.02 -9.39
N LYS A 275 16.53 -2.99 -10.20
CA LYS A 275 17.94 -3.35 -10.39
C LYS A 275 18.75 -2.25 -11.08
N ILE A 276 18.14 -1.49 -11.98
CA ILE A 276 18.76 -0.30 -12.58
C ILE A 276 19.00 0.76 -11.50
N ALA A 277 18.01 1.05 -10.64
CA ALA A 277 18.17 2.00 -9.53
C ALA A 277 19.30 1.59 -8.57
N ASP A 278 19.39 0.29 -8.25
CA ASP A 278 20.48 -0.26 -7.43
C ASP A 278 21.86 -0.10 -8.12
N THR A 279 21.93 -0.33 -9.42
CA THR A 279 23.17 -0.10 -10.20
C THR A 279 23.58 1.37 -10.17
N MET A 280 22.63 2.30 -10.30
CA MET A 280 22.92 3.74 -10.20
C MET A 280 23.37 4.13 -8.77
N LEU A 281 22.84 3.50 -7.74
CA LEU A 281 23.32 3.67 -6.36
C LEU A 281 24.76 3.17 -6.21
N TYR A 282 25.08 2.03 -6.78
CA TYR A 282 26.45 1.51 -6.78
C TYR A 282 27.41 2.48 -7.49
N ASP A 283 26.99 3.05 -8.63
CA ASP A 283 27.78 4.04 -9.37
C ASP A 283 27.97 5.32 -8.54
N ALA A 284 26.95 5.80 -7.82
CA ALA A 284 27.08 6.93 -6.90
C ALA A 284 28.14 6.64 -5.82
N LYS A 285 28.09 5.44 -5.20
CA LYS A 285 29.07 5.01 -4.18
C LYS A 285 30.49 4.92 -4.74
N LYS A 286 30.65 4.47 -6.00
CA LYS A 286 31.94 4.33 -6.68
C LYS A 286 32.54 5.67 -7.09
N ASN A 287 31.69 6.63 -7.53
CA ASN A 287 32.12 7.92 -8.05
C ASN A 287 32.36 9.01 -6.99
N GLY A 288 32.46 8.62 -5.71
CA GLY A 288 32.84 9.55 -4.63
C GLY A 288 31.80 9.71 -3.53
N ARG A 289 30.64 9.07 -3.65
CA ARG A 289 29.51 9.18 -2.68
C ARG A 289 28.87 10.56 -2.63
N ASN A 290 27.95 10.78 -1.67
CA ASN A 290 27.26 12.04 -1.45
C ASN A 290 26.70 12.65 -2.75
N MET A 291 26.09 11.82 -3.59
CA MET A 291 25.57 12.24 -4.89
C MET A 291 24.32 11.43 -5.31
N VAL A 292 23.62 11.98 -6.27
CA VAL A 292 22.51 11.32 -6.95
C VAL A 292 22.96 10.96 -8.36
N VAL A 293 22.86 9.68 -8.72
CA VAL A 293 23.06 9.19 -10.09
C VAL A 293 21.72 8.70 -10.62
N TRP A 294 21.37 9.14 -11.83
CA TRP A 294 20.06 8.82 -12.42
C TRP A 294 20.26 8.18 -13.79
N ALA A 295 19.54 7.08 -14.03
CA ALA A 295 19.61 6.41 -15.33
C ALA A 295 18.98 7.29 -16.41
N ASP A 296 19.73 7.52 -17.50
CA ASP A 296 19.28 8.26 -18.69
C ASP A 296 18.59 7.28 -19.66
N GLU A 297 17.64 7.78 -20.46
CA GLU A 297 16.99 7.00 -21.54
C GLU A 297 17.97 6.37 -22.52
N ARG A 298 19.17 6.98 -22.70
CA ARG A 298 20.25 6.42 -23.52
C ARG A 298 20.82 5.10 -22.98
N MET A 299 20.62 4.82 -21.69
CA MET A 299 21.03 3.54 -21.07
C MET A 299 20.02 2.41 -21.31
N LYS A 300 18.79 2.70 -21.80
CA LYS A 300 17.77 1.68 -22.15
C LYS A 300 18.35 0.57 -23.04
N GLN A 301 19.17 0.91 -24.03
CA GLN A 301 19.77 -0.06 -24.98
C GLN A 301 20.78 -1.02 -24.33
N LEU A 302 21.27 -0.74 -23.13
CA LEU A 302 22.23 -1.60 -22.41
C LEU A 302 21.53 -2.63 -21.51
N TRP A 303 20.23 -2.45 -21.22
CA TRP A 303 19.47 -3.26 -20.27
C TRP A 303 18.42 -4.17 -20.94
N GLU A 304 18.12 -3.95 -22.22
CA GLU A 304 17.21 -4.76 -23.05
C GLU A 304 17.91 -5.94 -23.76
N LYS A 305 19.17 -6.22 -23.40
CA LYS A 305 19.93 -7.41 -23.82
C LYS A 305 20.09 -8.36 -22.63
#